data_cbc1a9c9cc6ce8a298b26caeca0b6491
#
_entry.id   cbc1a9c9cc6ce8a298b26caeca0b6491
#
_cell.length_a   1.000
_cell.length_b   1.000
_cell.length_c   1.000
_cell.angle_alpha   90.00
_cell.angle_beta   90.00
_cell.angle_gamma   90.00
#
_symmetry.space_group_name_H-M   'P 1'
#
loop_
_entity.id
_entity.type
_entity.pdbx_description
1 polymer ?
#
loop_
_entity_poly.entity_id
_entity_poly.type
_entity_poly.pdbx_seq_one_letter_code
_entity_poly.pdbx_strand_id
1 'polypeptide(L)'
;MPIDLGHFAHRFIEPFNSESRFYWPAVIALGIALIANIVWYYVPVRGVAPAEHTARPWAFWVNVITLIFAAVFLLARAPFLMMALAFGVDLAILVYLYNVWLPPLELAWRRERKRAKYLPKPKKRRRR
;
A
#
# COMPACT_ATOMS: atom_id res chain seq x y z
N MET A 1 26.06 10.38 -23.86
CA MET A 1 26.45 8.97 -23.63
C MET A 1 25.31 8.07 -24.06
N PRO A 2 25.60 7.11 -24.95
CA PRO A 2 24.57 6.13 -25.29
C PRO A 2 24.22 5.33 -24.02
N ILE A 3 22.96 5.29 -23.68
CA ILE A 3 22.47 4.45 -22.60
C ILE A 3 22.57 3.01 -23.08
N ASP A 4 23.48 2.23 -22.48
CA ASP A 4 23.61 0.82 -22.77
C ASP A 4 22.52 0.05 -22.03
N LEU A 5 21.42 -0.23 -22.73
CA LEU A 5 20.29 -0.99 -22.21
C LEU A 5 20.71 -2.40 -21.76
N GLY A 6 21.69 -3.00 -22.44
CA GLY A 6 22.23 -4.29 -22.06
C GLY A 6 22.92 -4.27 -20.70
N HIS A 7 23.73 -3.25 -20.45
CA HIS A 7 24.41 -3.08 -19.17
C HIS A 7 23.41 -2.79 -18.04
N PHE A 8 22.39 -1.99 -18.31
CA PHE A 8 21.32 -1.70 -17.36
C PHE A 8 20.53 -2.96 -17.02
N ALA A 9 20.12 -3.73 -18.02
CA ALA A 9 19.41 -5.01 -17.82
C ALA A 9 20.25 -6.01 -17.02
N HIS A 10 21.56 -6.08 -17.29
CA HIS A 10 22.48 -6.96 -16.58
C HIS A 10 22.55 -6.62 -15.09
N ARG A 11 22.55 -5.33 -14.74
CA ARG A 11 22.54 -4.88 -13.36
C ARG A 11 21.27 -5.27 -12.59
N PHE A 12 20.13 -5.36 -13.26
CA PHE A 12 18.89 -5.81 -12.65
C PHE A 12 18.90 -7.30 -12.30
N ILE A 13 19.65 -8.09 -13.05
CA ILE A 13 19.74 -9.55 -12.88
C ILE A 13 20.84 -9.93 -11.89
N GLU A 14 21.85 -9.08 -11.70
CA GLU A 14 22.93 -9.35 -10.76
C GLU A 14 22.44 -9.40 -9.31
N PRO A 15 22.99 -10.35 -8.50
CA PRO A 15 22.69 -10.39 -7.07
C PRO A 15 23.09 -9.09 -6.38
N PHE A 16 22.29 -8.66 -5.45
CA PHE A 16 22.54 -7.44 -4.69
C PHE A 16 23.77 -7.64 -3.80
N ASN A 17 24.80 -6.82 -4.01
CA ASN A 17 26.05 -6.94 -3.28
C ASN A 17 26.00 -6.13 -1.97
N SER A 18 26.32 -6.79 -0.85
CA SER A 18 26.38 -6.14 0.47
C SER A 18 27.47 -5.06 0.58
N GLU A 19 28.47 -5.11 -0.30
CA GLU A 19 29.53 -4.08 -0.40
C GLU A 19 29.12 -2.89 -1.26
N SER A 20 27.95 -2.96 -1.95
CA SER A 20 27.44 -1.88 -2.76
C SER A 20 27.14 -0.65 -1.90
N ARG A 21 27.41 0.55 -2.43
CA ARG A 21 27.04 1.82 -1.80
C ARG A 21 25.55 1.92 -1.47
N PHE A 22 24.72 1.22 -2.22
CA PHE A 22 23.27 1.29 -2.12
C PHE A 22 22.67 0.29 -1.13
N TYR A 23 23.47 -0.64 -0.59
CA TYR A 23 22.98 -1.68 0.32
C TYR A 23 22.42 -1.07 1.61
N TRP A 24 23.22 -0.30 2.33
CA TRP A 24 22.81 0.34 3.58
C TRP A 24 21.70 1.38 3.40
N PRO A 25 21.75 2.27 2.40
CA PRO A 25 20.62 3.13 2.09
C PRO A 25 19.34 2.36 1.80
N ALA A 26 19.40 1.22 1.13
CA ALA A 26 18.24 0.37 0.88
C ALA A 26 17.65 -0.21 2.17
N VAL A 27 18.49 -0.68 3.09
CA VAL A 27 18.06 -1.17 4.42
C VAL A 27 17.37 -0.06 5.20
N ILE A 28 17.96 1.12 5.23
CA ILE A 28 17.38 2.29 5.91
C ILE A 28 16.05 2.68 5.27
N ALA A 29 15.97 2.70 3.94
CA ALA A 29 14.75 3.01 3.21
C ALA A 29 13.62 2.02 3.52
N LEU A 30 13.92 0.73 3.61
CA LEU A 30 12.95 -0.29 4.01
C LEU A 30 12.44 -0.07 5.43
N GLY A 31 13.33 0.25 6.36
CA GLY A 31 12.97 0.58 7.74
C GLY A 31 12.06 1.80 7.83
N ILE A 32 12.39 2.86 7.10
CA ILE A 32 11.57 4.08 7.02
C ILE A 32 10.21 3.77 6.40
N ALA A 33 10.17 2.98 5.34
CA ALA A 33 8.93 2.58 4.69
C ALA A 33 8.02 1.78 5.64
N LEU A 34 8.58 0.89 6.42
CA LEU A 34 7.84 0.13 7.43
C LEU A 34 7.24 1.04 8.51
N ILE A 35 8.05 1.95 9.04
CA ILE A 35 7.60 2.93 10.04
C ILE A 35 6.50 3.82 9.46
N ALA A 36 6.69 4.33 8.26
CA ALA A 36 5.70 5.15 7.56
C ALA A 36 4.38 4.41 7.35
N ASN A 37 4.44 3.13 7.00
CA ASN A 37 3.27 2.28 6.82
C ASN A 37 2.50 2.08 8.15
N ILE A 38 3.21 1.85 9.24
CA ILE A 38 2.61 1.72 10.57
C ILE A 38 1.95 3.03 10.99
N VAL A 39 2.64 4.16 10.83
CA VAL A 39 2.10 5.48 11.16
C VAL A 39 0.84 5.78 10.34
N TRP A 40 0.89 5.51 9.04
CA TRP A 40 -0.26 5.71 8.16
C TRP A 40 -1.47 4.88 8.60
N TYR A 41 -1.27 3.65 9.00
CA TYR A 41 -2.33 2.76 9.46
C TYR A 41 -3.01 3.27 10.75
N TYR A 42 -2.22 3.77 11.69
CA TYR A 42 -2.72 4.22 12.98
C TYR A 42 -3.21 5.68 12.99
N VAL A 43 -2.95 6.46 11.94
CA VAL A 43 -3.46 7.83 11.85
C VAL A 43 -4.99 7.80 11.74
N PRO A 44 -5.71 8.42 12.68
CA PRO A 44 -7.17 8.46 12.61
C PRO A 44 -7.62 9.35 11.46
N VAL A 45 -8.48 8.80 10.60
CA VAL A 45 -9.13 9.55 9.53
C VAL A 45 -10.62 9.66 9.86
N ARG A 46 -11.10 10.90 9.92
CA ARG A 46 -12.50 11.20 10.21
C ARG A 46 -13.26 11.45 8.90
N GLY A 47 -14.54 11.09 8.89
CA GLY A 47 -15.42 11.36 7.75
C GLY A 47 -15.21 10.45 6.54
N VAL A 48 -14.60 9.29 6.74
CA VAL A 48 -14.29 8.33 5.70
C VAL A 48 -15.37 7.24 5.61
N ALA A 49 -15.60 6.73 4.41
CA ALA A 49 -16.53 5.63 4.20
C ALA A 49 -16.14 4.38 5.01
N PRO A 50 -17.12 3.61 5.53
CA PRO A 50 -16.83 2.36 6.25
C PRO A 50 -16.01 1.35 5.45
N ALA A 51 -16.15 1.35 4.12
CA ALA A 51 -15.38 0.51 3.23
C ALA A 51 -13.87 0.77 3.32
N GLU A 52 -13.46 2.02 3.57
CA GLU A 52 -12.05 2.37 3.74
C GLU A 52 -11.46 1.76 5.02
N HIS A 53 -12.25 1.63 6.08
CA HIS A 53 -11.82 0.93 7.29
C HIS A 53 -11.53 -0.55 7.04
N THR A 54 -12.18 -1.16 6.05
CA THR A 54 -11.88 -2.53 5.62
C THR A 54 -10.67 -2.56 4.69
N ALA A 55 -10.53 -1.57 3.81
CA ALA A 55 -9.43 -1.49 2.86
C ALA A 55 -8.07 -1.22 3.52
N ARG A 56 -8.03 -0.39 4.56
CA ARG A 56 -6.80 -0.05 5.27
C ARG A 56 -6.05 -1.24 5.84
N PRO A 57 -6.69 -2.17 6.59
CA PRO A 57 -6.00 -3.36 7.07
C PRO A 57 -5.43 -4.21 5.94
N TRP A 58 -6.14 -4.37 4.85
CA TRP A 58 -5.66 -5.09 3.68
C TRP A 58 -4.42 -4.45 3.07
N ALA A 59 -4.46 -3.15 2.85
CA ALA A 59 -3.32 -2.38 2.34
C ALA A 59 -2.13 -2.45 3.29
N PHE A 60 -2.35 -2.31 4.59
CA PHE A 60 -1.32 -2.43 5.61
C PHE A 60 -0.62 -3.79 5.56
N TRP A 61 -1.38 -4.87 5.57
CA TRP A 61 -0.81 -6.22 5.54
C TRP A 61 -0.10 -6.54 4.23
N VAL A 62 -0.64 -6.11 3.09
CA VAL A 62 0.03 -6.25 1.80
C VAL A 62 1.38 -5.54 1.82
N ASN A 63 1.44 -4.32 2.32
CA ASN A 63 2.69 -3.57 2.45
C ASN A 63 3.68 -4.26 3.40
N VAL A 64 3.23 -4.74 4.54
CA VAL A 64 4.08 -5.44 5.51
C VAL A 64 4.68 -6.71 4.90
N ILE A 65 3.86 -7.50 4.24
CA ILE A 65 4.32 -8.73 3.58
C ILE A 65 5.35 -8.40 2.49
N THR A 66 5.10 -7.40 1.67
CA THR A 66 6.01 -6.95 0.63
C THR A 66 7.34 -6.47 1.21
N LEU A 67 7.31 -5.70 2.29
CA LEU A 67 8.52 -5.21 2.96
C LEU A 67 9.33 -6.35 3.60
N ILE A 68 8.65 -7.36 4.15
CA ILE A 68 9.31 -8.56 4.67
C ILE A 68 10.01 -9.32 3.54
N PHE A 69 9.33 -9.53 2.40
CA PHE A 69 9.94 -10.17 1.23
C PHE A 69 11.12 -9.36 0.70
N ALA A 70 10.99 -8.05 0.62
CA ALA A 70 12.09 -7.18 0.20
C ALA A 70 13.30 -7.28 1.12
N ALA A 71 13.09 -7.33 2.43
CA ALA A 71 14.15 -7.51 3.41
C ALA A 71 14.83 -8.89 3.26
N VAL A 72 14.05 -9.95 3.08
CA VAL A 72 14.57 -11.30 2.85
C VAL A 72 15.40 -11.36 1.57
N PHE A 73 14.90 -10.76 0.47
CA PHE A 73 15.63 -10.70 -0.78
C PHE A 73 16.95 -9.93 -0.65
N LEU A 74 16.95 -8.84 0.11
CA LEU A 74 18.14 -8.06 0.38
C LEU A 74 19.19 -8.86 1.17
N LEU A 75 18.77 -9.57 2.22
CA LEU A 75 19.63 -10.41 3.03
C LEU A 75 20.14 -11.63 2.26
N ALA A 76 19.30 -12.23 1.44
CA ALA A 76 19.65 -13.37 0.60
C ALA A 76 20.46 -13.00 -0.65
N ARG A 77 20.74 -11.70 -0.85
CA ARG A 77 21.43 -11.19 -2.04
C ARG A 77 20.72 -11.55 -3.35
N ALA A 78 19.40 -11.54 -3.32
CA ALA A 78 18.60 -11.80 -4.50
C ALA A 78 18.78 -10.70 -5.56
N PRO A 79 18.56 -11.00 -6.85
CA PRO A 79 18.61 -9.99 -7.90
C PRO A 79 17.63 -8.84 -7.62
N PHE A 80 18.02 -7.64 -7.97
CA PHE A 80 17.16 -6.45 -7.81
C PHE A 80 15.82 -6.61 -8.52
N LEU A 81 15.80 -7.38 -9.62
CA LEU A 81 14.57 -7.68 -10.36
C LEU A 81 13.50 -8.31 -9.48
N MET A 82 13.87 -9.19 -8.56
CA MET A 82 12.91 -9.82 -7.63
C MET A 82 12.30 -8.80 -6.68
N MET A 83 13.09 -7.87 -6.15
CA MET A 83 12.58 -6.76 -5.35
C MET A 83 11.63 -5.87 -6.16
N ALA A 84 12.02 -5.53 -7.38
CA ALA A 84 11.20 -4.71 -8.27
C ALA A 84 9.86 -5.40 -8.59
N LEU A 85 9.85 -6.71 -8.83
CA LEU A 85 8.62 -7.48 -9.03
C LEU A 85 7.74 -7.49 -7.79
N ALA A 86 8.31 -7.67 -6.60
CA ALA A 86 7.56 -7.64 -5.34
C ALA A 86 6.89 -6.28 -5.12
N PHE A 87 7.62 -5.18 -5.31
CA PHE A 87 7.05 -3.83 -5.21
C PHE A 87 6.03 -3.54 -6.31
N GLY A 88 6.24 -4.06 -7.51
CA GLY A 88 5.29 -3.93 -8.62
C GLY A 88 3.97 -4.62 -8.31
N VAL A 89 4.01 -5.81 -7.75
CA VAL A 89 2.81 -6.55 -7.30
C VAL A 89 2.09 -5.80 -6.18
N ASP A 90 2.83 -5.30 -5.20
CA ASP A 90 2.27 -4.50 -4.11
C ASP A 90 1.55 -3.26 -4.64
N LEU A 91 2.20 -2.51 -5.52
CA LEU A 91 1.62 -1.34 -6.15
C LEU A 91 0.37 -1.69 -6.96
N ALA A 92 0.40 -2.78 -7.72
CA ALA A 92 -0.75 -3.25 -8.49
C ALA A 92 -1.95 -3.60 -7.59
N ILE A 93 -1.72 -4.26 -6.47
CA ILE A 93 -2.76 -4.58 -5.49
C ILE A 93 -3.33 -3.31 -4.87
N LEU A 94 -2.48 -2.35 -4.50
CA LEU A 94 -2.92 -1.07 -3.94
C LEU A 94 -3.74 -0.25 -4.95
N VAL A 95 -3.29 -0.20 -6.20
CA VAL A 95 -4.01 0.49 -7.28
C VAL A 95 -5.38 -0.15 -7.51
N TYR A 96 -5.43 -1.48 -7.56
CA TYR A 96 -6.70 -2.20 -7.67
C TYR A 96 -7.63 -1.87 -6.49
N LEU A 97 -7.13 -1.97 -5.28
CA LEU A 97 -7.90 -1.75 -4.06
C LEU A 97 -8.51 -0.35 -4.02
N TYR A 98 -7.71 0.68 -4.31
CA TYR A 98 -8.13 2.08 -4.20
C TYR A 98 -8.82 2.65 -5.45
N ASN A 99 -8.63 2.05 -6.62
CA ASN A 99 -9.23 2.57 -7.86
C ASN A 99 -10.39 1.73 -8.38
N VAL A 100 -10.44 0.44 -8.09
CA VAL A 100 -11.46 -0.46 -8.61
C VAL A 100 -12.43 -0.92 -7.51
N TRP A 101 -11.91 -1.32 -6.37
CA TRP A 101 -12.74 -1.88 -5.29
C TRP A 101 -13.38 -0.80 -4.42
N LEU A 102 -12.61 0.18 -4.00
CA LEU A 102 -13.06 1.21 -3.05
C LEU A 102 -14.03 2.25 -3.65
N PRO A 103 -13.80 2.81 -4.86
CA PRO A 103 -14.66 3.88 -5.38
C PRO A 103 -16.14 3.54 -5.49
N PRO A 104 -16.57 2.35 -5.97
CA PRO A 104 -17.99 1.99 -6.01
C PRO A 104 -18.63 1.97 -4.63
N LEU A 105 -17.90 1.48 -3.62
CA LEU A 105 -18.38 1.41 -2.23
C LEU A 105 -18.49 2.81 -1.61
N GLU A 106 -17.53 3.69 -1.88
CA GLU A 106 -17.59 5.08 -1.45
C GLU A 106 -18.77 5.83 -2.07
N LEU A 107 -19.02 5.65 -3.35
CA LEU A 107 -20.14 6.27 -4.05
C LEU A 107 -21.48 5.80 -3.48
N ALA A 108 -21.63 4.50 -3.22
CA ALA A 108 -22.81 3.94 -2.59
C ALA A 108 -23.05 4.54 -1.21
N TRP A 109 -22.00 4.63 -0.39
CA TRP A 109 -22.07 5.24 0.94
C TRP A 109 -22.43 6.71 0.91
N ARG A 110 -21.87 7.50 -0.03
CA ARG A 110 -22.20 8.91 -0.21
C ARG A 110 -23.65 9.09 -0.64
N ARG A 111 -24.15 8.21 -1.50
CA ARG A 111 -25.57 8.21 -1.93
C ARG A 111 -26.50 7.93 -0.76
N GLU A 112 -26.20 6.93 0.04
CA GLU A 112 -26.99 6.61 1.25
C GLU A 112 -26.98 7.75 2.25
N ARG A 113 -25.83 8.39 2.45
CA ARG A 113 -25.70 9.54 3.34
C ARG A 113 -26.50 10.74 2.86
N LYS A 114 -26.54 10.99 1.57
CA LYS A 114 -27.39 12.03 0.98
C LYS A 114 -28.87 11.72 1.19
N ARG A 115 -29.29 10.50 0.96
CA ARG A 115 -30.66 10.05 1.21
C ARG A 115 -31.05 10.22 2.68
N ALA A 116 -30.17 9.88 3.60
CA ALA A 116 -30.41 10.04 5.02
C ALA A 116 -30.62 11.50 5.44
N LYS A 117 -29.99 12.47 4.76
CA LYS A 117 -30.21 13.90 4.98
C LYS A 117 -31.61 14.39 4.56
N TYR A 118 -32.19 13.78 3.54
CA TYR A 118 -33.49 14.16 2.97
C TYR A 118 -34.66 13.36 3.54
N LEU A 119 -34.38 12.24 4.21
CA LEU A 119 -35.41 11.46 4.88
C LEU A 119 -35.73 12.07 6.26
N PRO A 120 -37.03 12.21 6.61
CA PRO A 120 -37.40 12.68 7.94
C PRO A 120 -36.87 11.70 9.00
N LYS A 121 -36.23 12.26 10.02
CA LYS A 121 -35.78 11.45 11.17
C LYS A 121 -36.96 10.73 11.77
N PRO A 122 -36.89 9.41 12.08
CA PRO A 122 -37.97 8.72 12.74
C PRO A 122 -38.24 9.41 14.10
N LYS A 123 -39.48 9.80 14.33
CA LYS A 123 -39.91 10.36 15.63
C LYS A 123 -39.60 9.32 16.69
N LYS A 124 -38.77 9.67 17.67
CA LYS A 124 -38.60 8.83 18.84
C LYS A 124 -39.99 8.60 19.46
N ARG A 125 -40.50 7.38 19.40
CA ARG A 125 -41.67 6.99 20.17
C ARG A 125 -41.39 7.33 21.65
N ARG A 126 -42.05 8.38 22.17
CA ARG A 126 -42.08 8.58 23.60
C ARG A 126 -42.73 7.33 24.18
N ARG A 127 -41.96 6.51 24.84
CA ARG A 127 -42.51 5.49 25.72
C ARG A 127 -43.25 6.20 26.84
N ARG A 128 -44.55 6.12 26.77
CA ARG A 128 -45.38 6.48 27.91
C ARG A 128 -45.19 5.40 28.98
#